data_f4d776f5f86bca497c28003fd1e8571c
#
_entry.id   f4d776f5f86bca497c28003fd1e8571c
#
_cell.length_a   1.000
_cell.length_b   1.000
_cell.length_c   1.000
_cell.angle_alpha   90.00
_cell.angle_beta   90.00
_cell.angle_gamma   90.00
#
_symmetry.space_group_name_H-M   'P 1'
#
loop_
_entity.id
_entity.type
_entity.pdbx_description
1 polymer ?
#
loop_
_entity_poly.entity_id
_entity_poly.type
_entity_poly.pdbx_seq_one_letter_code
_entity_poly.pdbx_strand_id
1 'polypeptide(L)' 'MTAKTIFTSRAVTRPVEAGSSVTCAGCGSPVKFTAKTRLWQVIANVYVNGVWDRVEHYHADCYEQVGQPYGSAA' A
#
# COMPACT_ATOMS: atom_id res chain seq x y z
N MET A 1 -32.69 5.65 6.10
CA MET A 1 -31.90 6.02 4.95
C MET A 1 -30.74 5.06 4.80
N THR A 2 -30.47 4.70 3.63
CA THR A 2 -29.32 3.87 3.37
C THR A 2 -28.06 4.70 3.44
N ALA A 3 -27.13 4.28 4.25
CA ALA A 3 -25.86 4.96 4.29
C ALA A 3 -25.19 4.85 2.93
N LYS A 4 -24.87 5.96 2.37
CA LYS A 4 -24.13 5.94 1.14
C LYS A 4 -22.72 5.46 1.42
N THR A 5 -22.31 4.43 0.73
CA THR A 5 -20.94 3.96 0.86
C THR A 5 -20.03 4.88 0.09
N ILE A 6 -19.08 5.48 0.80
CA ILE A 6 -18.08 6.31 0.16
C ILE A 6 -16.81 5.51 0.13
N PHE A 7 -16.30 5.25 -1.07
CA PHE A 7 -15.06 4.51 -1.24
C PHE A 7 -13.91 5.50 -1.28
N THR A 8 -13.05 5.40 -0.29
CA THR A 8 -11.87 6.24 -0.20
C THR A 8 -10.63 5.35 -0.21
N SER A 9 -9.50 5.95 -0.57
CA SER A 9 -8.25 5.22 -0.59
C SER A 9 -7.90 4.71 0.80
N ARG A 10 -7.36 3.50 0.86
CA ARG A 10 -7.00 2.84 2.11
C ARG A 10 -5.67 2.15 1.97
N ALA A 11 -4.95 2.05 3.08
CA ALA A 11 -3.67 1.38 3.11
C ALA A 11 -3.71 0.28 4.17
N VAL A 12 -3.10 -0.86 3.87
CA VAL A 12 -2.98 -1.97 4.81
C VAL A 12 -1.55 -2.46 4.81
N THR A 13 -1.08 -2.90 5.97
CA THR A 13 0.24 -3.49 6.13
C THR A 13 0.14 -4.98 5.91
N ARG A 14 1.03 -5.53 5.07
CA ARG A 14 1.06 -6.95 4.76
C ARG A 14 2.51 -7.43 4.71
N PRO A 15 2.77 -8.70 5.03
CA PRO A 15 4.11 -9.23 4.81
C PRO A 15 4.41 -9.31 3.32
N VAL A 16 5.68 -9.12 2.98
CA VAL A 16 6.13 -9.30 1.61
C VAL A 16 6.20 -10.79 1.34
N GLU A 17 5.60 -11.22 0.24
CA GLU A 17 5.51 -12.64 -0.10
C GLU A 17 6.57 -13.03 -1.11
N ALA A 18 6.93 -14.32 -1.09
CA ALA A 18 7.87 -14.86 -2.05
C ALA A 18 7.33 -14.68 -3.46
N GLY A 19 8.20 -14.28 -4.37
CA GLY A 19 7.81 -14.03 -5.75
C GLY A 19 7.25 -12.65 -6.00
N SER A 20 7.25 -11.77 -4.98
CA SER A 20 6.79 -10.40 -5.16
C SER A 20 7.68 -9.67 -6.17
N SER A 21 7.05 -8.98 -7.11
CA SER A 21 7.75 -8.24 -8.15
C SER A 21 7.23 -6.81 -8.28
N VAL A 22 6.58 -6.31 -7.23
CA VAL A 22 6.02 -4.96 -7.27
C VAL A 22 7.10 -3.92 -6.97
N THR A 23 6.84 -2.69 -7.40
CA THR A 23 7.74 -1.57 -7.20
C THR A 23 7.15 -0.63 -6.15
N CYS A 24 8.01 -0.15 -5.26
CA CYS A 24 7.60 0.82 -4.25
C CYS A 24 7.28 2.16 -4.90
N ALA A 25 6.07 2.66 -4.68
CA ALA A 25 5.66 3.94 -5.24
C ALA A 25 6.38 5.12 -4.59
N GLY A 26 6.95 4.92 -3.39
CA GLY A 26 7.65 5.98 -2.69
C GLY A 26 9.08 6.18 -3.15
N CYS A 27 9.84 5.09 -3.31
CA CYS A 27 11.26 5.19 -3.65
C CYS A 27 11.62 4.66 -5.03
N GLY A 28 10.70 3.99 -5.70
CA GLY A 28 10.95 3.45 -7.04
C GLY A 28 11.74 2.16 -7.06
N SER A 29 12.10 1.62 -5.92
CA SER A 29 12.84 0.36 -5.84
C SER A 29 11.90 -0.82 -5.67
N PRO A 30 12.30 -2.02 -6.08
CA PRO A 30 11.43 -3.18 -5.91
C PRO A 30 11.17 -3.51 -4.46
N VAL A 31 9.94 -3.95 -4.17
CA VAL A 31 9.58 -4.50 -2.87
C VAL A 31 9.87 -5.99 -2.94
N LYS A 32 10.99 -6.42 -2.37
CA LYS A 32 11.50 -7.78 -2.53
C LYS A 32 11.26 -8.62 -1.29
N PHE A 33 10.96 -9.89 -1.52
CA PHE A 33 10.92 -10.87 -0.47
C PHE A 33 12.34 -11.28 -0.05
N THR A 34 12.55 -11.40 1.26
CA THR A 34 13.81 -11.89 1.80
C THR A 34 13.51 -13.04 2.73
N ALA A 35 14.12 -14.19 2.49
CA ALA A 35 13.87 -15.37 3.30
C ALA A 35 14.43 -15.25 4.71
N LYS A 36 15.47 -14.44 4.90
CA LYS A 36 16.13 -14.31 6.20
C LYS A 36 15.40 -13.41 7.16
N THR A 37 14.67 -12.42 6.65
CA THR A 37 14.01 -11.42 7.48
C THR A 37 12.63 -11.19 6.94
N ARG A 38 11.63 -11.22 7.82
CA ARG A 38 10.28 -10.90 7.41
C ARG A 38 10.20 -9.39 7.17
N LEU A 39 9.92 -9.02 5.95
CA LEU A 39 9.73 -7.63 5.58
C LEU A 39 8.26 -7.33 5.43
N TRP A 40 7.91 -6.09 5.71
CA TRP A 40 6.54 -5.61 5.63
C TRP A 40 6.41 -4.60 4.51
N GLN A 41 5.25 -4.62 3.87
CA GLN A 41 4.91 -3.66 2.85
C GLN A 41 3.57 -3.02 3.19
N VAL A 42 3.31 -1.87 2.58
CA VAL A 42 2.00 -1.24 2.65
C VAL A 42 1.38 -1.34 1.27
N ILE A 43 0.17 -1.86 1.22
CA ILE A 43 -0.58 -1.98 -0.03
C ILE A 43 -1.73 -0.99 0.07
N ALA A 44 -1.79 -0.07 -0.87
CA ALA A 44 -2.82 0.96 -0.88
C ALA A 44 -3.77 0.74 -2.04
N ASN A 45 -5.05 0.71 -1.74
CA ASN A 45 -6.09 0.73 -2.76
C ASN A 45 -6.46 2.18 -2.98
N VAL A 46 -6.22 2.68 -4.18
CA VAL A 46 -6.41 4.09 -4.50
C VAL A 46 -7.73 4.28 -5.22
N TYR A 47 -8.56 5.14 -4.67
CA TYR A 47 -9.85 5.49 -5.25
C TYR A 47 -9.81 6.94 -5.70
N VAL A 48 -10.36 7.20 -6.87
CA VAL A 48 -10.47 8.54 -7.41
C VAL A 48 -11.95 8.81 -7.67
N ASN A 49 -12.49 9.84 -7.05
CA ASN A 49 -13.91 10.19 -7.17
C ASN A 49 -14.83 9.03 -6.81
N GLY A 50 -14.45 8.26 -5.79
CA GLY A 50 -15.24 7.13 -5.32
C GLY A 50 -15.12 5.86 -6.15
N VAL A 51 -14.25 5.86 -7.16
CA VAL A 51 -14.05 4.71 -8.05
C VAL A 51 -12.64 4.19 -7.88
N TRP A 52 -12.52 2.87 -7.77
CA TRP A 52 -11.20 2.25 -7.65
C TRP A 52 -10.38 2.56 -8.89
N ASP A 53 -9.16 3.02 -8.67
CA ASP A 53 -8.26 3.41 -9.75
C ASP A 53 -7.10 2.43 -9.90
N ARG A 54 -6.38 2.20 -8.80
CA ARG A 54 -5.19 1.35 -8.86
C ARG A 54 -4.77 0.88 -7.48
N VAL A 55 -3.81 -0.02 -7.46
CA VAL A 55 -3.14 -0.45 -6.24
C VAL A 55 -1.72 0.06 -6.28
N GLU A 56 -1.26 0.63 -5.16
CA GLU A 56 0.12 1.04 -5.00
C GLU A 56 0.76 0.24 -3.89
N HIS A 57 2.04 -0.06 -4.05
CA HIS A 57 2.81 -0.79 -3.05
C HIS A 57 3.93 0.09 -2.55
N TYR A 58 4.25 -0.03 -1.25
CA TYR A 58 5.31 0.75 -0.62
C TYR A 58 6.10 -0.16 0.30
N HIS A 59 7.41 0.09 0.44
CA HIS A 59 8.08 -0.39 1.63
C HIS A 59 7.42 0.27 2.84
N ALA A 60 7.33 -0.44 3.97
CA ALA A 60 6.65 0.12 5.14
C ALA A 60 7.28 1.45 5.56
N ASP A 61 8.61 1.52 5.57
CA ASP A 61 9.30 2.75 5.93
C ASP A 61 9.03 3.87 4.94
N CYS A 62 8.98 3.53 3.65
CA CYS A 62 8.77 4.52 2.61
C CYS A 62 7.39 5.13 2.69
N TYR A 63 6.40 4.31 3.07
CA TYR A 63 5.05 4.83 3.20
C TYR A 63 4.98 5.92 4.28
N GLU A 64 5.68 5.73 5.38
CA GLU A 64 5.75 6.77 6.42
C GLU A 64 6.51 7.99 5.95
N GLN A 65 7.62 7.78 5.22
CA GLN A 65 8.44 8.89 4.75
C GLN A 65 7.72 9.79 3.78
N VAL A 66 6.83 9.24 2.95
CA VAL A 66 6.05 10.07 2.03
C VAL A 66 4.84 10.69 2.68
N GLY A 67 4.66 10.52 4.00
CA GLY A 67 3.61 11.20 4.75
C GLY A 67 2.30 10.44 4.81
N GLN A 68 2.29 9.14 4.59
CA GLN A 68 1.09 8.32 4.67
C GLN A 68 -0.04 8.89 3.81
N PRO A 69 0.16 8.96 2.50
CA PRO A 69 -0.77 9.70 1.62
C PRO A 69 -2.20 9.18 1.65
N TYR A 70 -2.40 7.93 2.06
CA TYR A 70 -3.74 7.34 2.12
C TYR A 70 -4.15 7.01 3.56
N GLY A 71 -3.55 7.72 4.52
CA GLY A 71 -3.84 7.52 5.92
C GLY A 71 -2.98 6.45 6.55
N SER A 72 -3.18 6.21 7.84
CA SER A 72 -2.41 5.20 8.56
C SER A 72 -2.67 3.82 7.97
N ALA A 73 -1.62 3.04 7.80
CA ALA A 73 -1.76 1.67 7.33
C ALA A 73 -2.34 0.79 8.44
N ALA A 74 -3.32 0.01 8.08
CA ALA A 74 -3.95 -0.90 9.03
C ALA A 74 -3.14 -2.17 9.23
#